data_1b0237fda2657efbd35576f1152994e2
#
_entry.id   1b0237fda2657efbd35576f1152994e2
#
_cell.length_a   1.000
_cell.length_b   1.000
_cell.length_c   1.000
_cell.angle_alpha   90.00
_cell.angle_beta   90.00
_cell.angle_gamma   90.00
#
_symmetry.space_group_name_H-M   'P 1'
#
loop_
_entity.id
_entity.type
_entity.pdbx_description
1 polymer ?
#
loop_
_entity_poly.entity_id
_entity_poly.type
_entity_poly.pdbx_seq_one_letter_code
_entity_poly.pdbx_strand_id
1 'polypeptide(L)'
;MKVTTLTLALLFIPCFEANAQRSMNVITYNIRYNNPGDNENSWPNRREDVLKLLKVHKADIFTVQEALYDQMLNLKDGMKGFDYVGVGRDDGNVNGEFSAVFYNSNRFLLMENGTFWLSKTPKVPSKSWDAALNRICTWARLKEIETHKTFYVFNTHFDHQGVIARKKSALLILKKIGEIAQRKEPIILTGDFNLTPEEKPLMLIRQKLKDSRQVSVAAPKGPIGTFNGFDFQSKLESRIDYLFVNKYVEVDNYHVLTDSRAGRYPSDHLPVLIEVQIK
;
A
#
# COMPACT_ATOMS: atom_id res chain seq x y z
N MET A 1 -73.07 15.20 28.56
CA MET A 1 -72.08 14.37 27.92
C MET A 1 -70.84 15.20 27.65
N LYS A 2 -69.75 14.92 28.36
CA LYS A 2 -68.43 15.59 28.13
C LYS A 2 -67.62 14.70 27.21
N VAL A 3 -67.28 15.20 26.01
CA VAL A 3 -66.41 14.50 25.06
C VAL A 3 -64.95 14.86 25.45
N THR A 4 -64.20 13.88 25.86
CA THR A 4 -62.79 14.04 26.14
C THR A 4 -61.99 13.71 24.89
N THR A 5 -61.35 14.69 24.31
CA THR A 5 -60.46 14.53 23.11
C THR A 5 -59.12 14.04 23.58
N LEU A 6 -58.72 12.84 23.17
CA LEU A 6 -57.41 12.26 23.47
C LEU A 6 -56.43 12.70 22.35
N THR A 7 -55.50 13.56 22.69
CA THR A 7 -54.42 14.01 21.77
C THR A 7 -53.29 13.01 21.81
N LEU A 8 -53.10 12.25 20.73
CA LEU A 8 -51.98 11.32 20.57
C LEU A 8 -50.74 12.10 20.10
N ALA A 9 -49.78 12.28 21.00
CA ALA A 9 -48.49 12.87 20.65
C ALA A 9 -47.60 11.81 19.98
N LEU A 10 -47.33 11.94 18.70
CA LEU A 10 -46.32 11.14 17.99
C LEU A 10 -44.93 11.65 18.42
N LEU A 11 -44.20 10.84 19.20
CA LEU A 11 -42.79 11.02 19.47
C LEU A 11 -42.00 10.66 18.22
N PHE A 12 -41.46 11.65 17.54
CA PHE A 12 -40.48 11.48 16.49
C PHE A 12 -39.14 11.15 17.15
N ILE A 13 -38.74 9.87 17.17
CA ILE A 13 -37.39 9.44 17.56
C ILE A 13 -36.53 9.64 16.33
N PRO A 14 -35.56 10.57 16.33
CA PRO A 14 -34.61 10.66 15.23
C PRO A 14 -33.80 9.38 15.21
N CYS A 15 -33.95 8.57 14.17
CA CYS A 15 -33.06 7.45 13.90
C CYS A 15 -31.71 8.03 13.50
N PHE A 16 -30.79 8.13 14.46
CA PHE A 16 -29.38 8.35 14.15
C PHE A 16 -28.89 7.06 13.46
N GLU A 17 -28.89 7.05 12.13
CA GLU A 17 -28.07 6.10 11.43
C GLU A 17 -26.62 6.34 11.86
N ALA A 18 -26.14 5.50 12.74
CA ALA A 18 -24.70 5.41 13.01
C ALA A 18 -24.08 5.04 11.67
N ASN A 19 -23.48 6.04 10.99
CA ASN A 19 -22.64 5.79 9.82
C ASN A 19 -21.55 4.82 10.27
N ALA A 20 -21.79 3.52 10.09
CA ALA A 20 -20.81 2.49 10.33
C ALA A 20 -19.60 2.85 9.48
N GLN A 21 -18.52 3.24 10.12
CA GLN A 21 -17.28 3.63 9.46
C GLN A 21 -16.81 2.43 8.65
N ARG A 22 -16.88 2.56 7.31
CA ARG A 22 -16.58 1.46 6.39
C ARG A 22 -15.09 1.21 6.35
N SER A 23 -14.65 0.02 6.76
CA SER A 23 -13.26 -0.40 6.62
C SER A 23 -12.86 -0.50 5.14
N MET A 24 -11.56 -0.39 4.87
CA MET A 24 -10.98 -0.60 3.55
C MET A 24 -9.79 -1.55 3.62
N ASN A 25 -9.63 -2.37 2.58
CA ASN A 25 -8.51 -3.28 2.41
C ASN A 25 -7.40 -2.60 1.61
N VAL A 26 -6.23 -2.41 2.26
CA VAL A 26 -5.03 -1.87 1.65
C VAL A 26 -3.98 -2.96 1.57
N ILE A 27 -3.46 -3.23 0.36
CA ILE A 27 -2.47 -4.28 0.11
C ILE A 27 -1.18 -3.64 -0.40
N THR A 28 -0.01 -4.03 0.13
CA THR A 28 1.28 -3.79 -0.52
C THR A 28 1.81 -5.10 -1.09
N TYR A 29 2.34 -5.05 -2.30
CA TYR A 29 2.78 -6.25 -3.00
C TYR A 29 3.93 -5.95 -3.97
N ASN A 30 5.14 -6.38 -3.64
CA ASN A 30 6.19 -6.50 -4.63
C ASN A 30 5.82 -7.66 -5.56
N ILE A 31 5.50 -7.36 -6.82
CA ILE A 31 4.99 -8.34 -7.77
C ILE A 31 6.10 -8.98 -8.61
N ARG A 32 7.35 -8.70 -8.32
CA ARG A 32 8.50 -9.10 -9.13
C ARG A 32 8.39 -8.60 -10.57
N TYR A 33 9.39 -7.89 -11.06
CA TYR A 33 9.40 -7.41 -12.45
C TYR A 33 9.33 -8.56 -13.48
N ASN A 34 8.88 -8.25 -14.69
CA ASN A 34 8.81 -9.21 -15.78
C ASN A 34 10.22 -9.56 -16.27
N ASN A 35 10.83 -10.57 -15.65
CA ASN A 35 12.14 -11.08 -15.97
C ASN A 35 12.01 -12.40 -16.73
N PRO A 36 12.38 -12.48 -18.01
CA PRO A 36 12.36 -13.74 -18.77
C PRO A 36 13.25 -14.85 -18.15
N GLY A 37 14.30 -14.46 -17.39
CA GLY A 37 15.17 -15.39 -16.68
C GLY A 37 14.52 -16.10 -15.49
N ASP A 38 13.34 -15.66 -15.03
CA ASP A 38 12.59 -16.32 -13.96
C ASP A 38 11.86 -17.60 -14.45
N ASN A 39 12.00 -17.98 -15.72
CA ASN A 39 11.50 -19.23 -16.32
C ASN A 39 10.01 -19.48 -15.99
N GLU A 40 9.74 -20.53 -15.22
CA GLU A 40 8.37 -20.89 -14.80
C GLU A 40 7.71 -19.82 -13.94
N ASN A 41 8.48 -18.98 -13.25
CA ASN A 41 8.02 -17.84 -12.46
C ASN A 41 8.00 -16.53 -13.26
N SER A 42 8.16 -16.56 -14.59
CA SER A 42 8.02 -15.38 -15.44
C SER A 42 6.61 -14.80 -15.38
N TRP A 43 6.49 -13.50 -15.59
CA TRP A 43 5.23 -12.77 -15.43
C TRP A 43 4.02 -13.38 -16.16
N PRO A 44 4.12 -13.84 -17.42
CA PRO A 44 2.98 -14.44 -18.12
C PRO A 44 2.37 -15.64 -17.38
N ASN A 45 3.18 -16.39 -16.64
CA ASN A 45 2.74 -17.60 -15.94
C ASN A 45 2.06 -17.32 -14.60
N ARG A 46 2.30 -16.17 -13.97
CA ARG A 46 1.82 -15.82 -12.63
C ARG A 46 0.87 -14.61 -12.59
N ARG A 47 0.74 -13.89 -13.69
CA ARG A 47 -0.13 -12.72 -13.83
C ARG A 47 -1.55 -12.95 -13.32
N GLU A 48 -2.18 -14.03 -13.75
CA GLU A 48 -3.56 -14.34 -13.38
C GLU A 48 -3.70 -14.68 -11.88
N ASP A 49 -2.68 -15.28 -11.28
CA ASP A 49 -2.68 -15.57 -9.84
C ASP A 49 -2.54 -14.30 -9.01
N VAL A 50 -1.71 -13.33 -9.45
CA VAL A 50 -1.63 -11.99 -8.84
C VAL A 50 -2.98 -11.29 -8.91
N LEU A 51 -3.63 -11.25 -10.09
CA LEU A 51 -4.94 -10.63 -10.26
C LEU A 51 -6.02 -11.31 -9.42
N LYS A 52 -6.02 -12.65 -9.38
CA LYS A 52 -6.95 -13.44 -8.58
C LYS A 52 -6.81 -13.13 -7.09
N LEU A 53 -5.58 -13.08 -6.59
CA LEU A 53 -5.28 -12.77 -5.20
C LEU A 53 -5.85 -11.39 -4.82
N LEU A 54 -5.58 -10.35 -5.59
CA LEU A 54 -6.07 -9.00 -5.34
C LEU A 54 -7.61 -8.95 -5.32
N LYS A 55 -8.29 -9.70 -6.20
CA LYS A 55 -9.76 -9.79 -6.26
C LYS A 55 -10.34 -10.56 -5.09
N VAL A 56 -9.77 -11.73 -4.74
CA VAL A 56 -10.25 -12.59 -3.63
C VAL A 56 -10.16 -11.84 -2.31
N HIS A 57 -9.06 -11.12 -2.09
CA HIS A 57 -8.87 -10.31 -0.87
C HIS A 57 -9.52 -8.92 -0.96
N LYS A 58 -10.36 -8.68 -1.98
CA LYS A 58 -11.19 -7.47 -2.12
C LYS A 58 -10.38 -6.19 -1.88
N ALA A 59 -9.22 -6.09 -2.53
CA ALA A 59 -8.41 -4.89 -2.43
C ALA A 59 -9.23 -3.64 -2.78
N ASP A 60 -9.25 -2.63 -1.92
CA ASP A 60 -9.79 -1.31 -2.23
C ASP A 60 -8.68 -0.40 -2.78
N ILE A 61 -7.48 -0.57 -2.21
CA ILE A 61 -6.25 0.06 -2.63
C ILE A 61 -5.16 -1.02 -2.63
N PHE A 62 -4.36 -1.05 -3.67
CA PHE A 62 -3.16 -1.87 -3.64
C PHE A 62 -1.97 -1.11 -4.22
N THR A 63 -0.82 -1.35 -3.65
CA THR A 63 0.44 -0.75 -4.07
C THR A 63 1.38 -1.83 -4.57
N VAL A 64 2.06 -1.54 -5.67
CA VAL A 64 2.98 -2.49 -6.28
C VAL A 64 4.39 -1.94 -6.35
N GLN A 65 5.37 -2.83 -6.23
CA GLN A 65 6.76 -2.55 -6.45
C GLN A 65 7.28 -3.48 -7.56
N GLU A 66 8.38 -3.09 -8.22
CA GLU A 66 9.02 -3.77 -9.35
C GLU A 66 8.20 -3.85 -10.64
N ALA A 67 6.97 -3.37 -10.67
CA ALA A 67 6.15 -3.46 -11.87
C ALA A 67 6.79 -2.71 -13.05
N LEU A 68 7.01 -3.38 -14.17
CA LEU A 68 7.33 -2.75 -15.46
C LEU A 68 6.05 -2.27 -16.13
N TYR A 69 6.19 -1.42 -17.15
CA TYR A 69 5.05 -0.79 -17.80
C TYR A 69 4.03 -1.78 -18.39
N ASP A 70 4.50 -2.88 -18.99
CA ASP A 70 3.64 -3.97 -19.48
C ASP A 70 2.85 -4.63 -18.35
N GLN A 71 3.46 -4.81 -17.17
CA GLN A 71 2.77 -5.32 -15.97
C GLN A 71 1.74 -4.31 -15.44
N MET A 72 2.05 -3.01 -15.48
CA MET A 72 1.09 -1.96 -15.14
C MET A 72 -0.16 -1.99 -16.02
N LEU A 73 0.02 -2.16 -17.34
CA LEU A 73 -1.09 -2.31 -18.29
C LEU A 73 -1.92 -3.57 -18.00
N ASN A 74 -1.27 -4.71 -17.72
CA ASN A 74 -1.96 -5.95 -17.37
C ASN A 74 -2.77 -5.82 -16.08
N LEU A 75 -2.21 -5.17 -15.05
CA LEU A 75 -2.92 -4.92 -13.79
C LEU A 75 -4.13 -3.99 -14.01
N LYS A 76 -3.95 -2.91 -14.76
CA LYS A 76 -5.04 -1.97 -15.07
C LYS A 76 -6.17 -2.65 -15.85
N ASP A 77 -5.83 -3.49 -16.81
CA ASP A 77 -6.82 -4.23 -17.59
C ASP A 77 -7.51 -5.32 -16.77
N GLY A 78 -6.76 -6.05 -15.96
CA GLY A 78 -7.29 -7.14 -15.13
C GLY A 78 -8.10 -6.67 -13.92
N MET A 79 -7.84 -5.46 -13.38
CA MET A 79 -8.52 -4.86 -12.23
C MET A 79 -9.50 -3.78 -12.69
N LYS A 80 -10.62 -4.19 -13.33
CA LYS A 80 -11.65 -3.26 -13.81
C LYS A 80 -12.21 -2.40 -12.67
N GLY A 81 -12.38 -1.10 -12.93
CA GLY A 81 -12.80 -0.12 -11.91
C GLY A 81 -11.68 0.41 -11.04
N PHE A 82 -10.42 0.03 -11.32
CA PHE A 82 -9.24 0.63 -10.67
C PHE A 82 -8.53 1.59 -11.61
N ASP A 83 -8.02 2.67 -11.03
CA ASP A 83 -7.04 3.57 -11.63
C ASP A 83 -5.74 3.52 -10.85
N TYR A 84 -4.66 4.07 -11.40
CA TYR A 84 -3.38 4.13 -10.71
C TYR A 84 -2.66 5.46 -10.92
N VAL A 85 -1.73 5.74 -10.01
CA VAL A 85 -0.74 6.80 -10.12
C VAL A 85 0.65 6.22 -9.95
N GLY A 86 1.62 6.82 -10.63
CA GLY A 86 3.01 6.39 -10.61
C GLY A 86 3.65 6.55 -11.98
N VAL A 87 4.98 6.52 -11.99
CA VAL A 87 5.81 6.64 -13.18
C VAL A 87 6.97 5.64 -13.10
N GLY A 88 7.57 5.31 -14.21
CA GLY A 88 8.80 4.53 -14.27
C GLY A 88 9.98 5.32 -13.68
N ARG A 89 10.79 4.65 -12.87
CA ARG A 89 11.85 5.27 -12.06
C ARG A 89 13.00 5.84 -12.88
N ASP A 90 13.19 5.41 -14.15
CA ASP A 90 14.37 5.75 -14.92
C ASP A 90 14.18 6.99 -15.79
N ASP A 91 12.96 7.32 -16.20
CA ASP A 91 12.68 8.49 -17.03
C ASP A 91 11.56 9.40 -16.49
N GLY A 92 10.86 8.96 -15.43
CA GLY A 92 9.70 9.67 -14.91
C GLY A 92 8.47 9.55 -15.81
N ASN A 93 8.43 8.55 -16.66
CA ASN A 93 7.33 8.24 -17.58
C ASN A 93 7.04 6.73 -17.56
N VAL A 94 7.58 5.95 -18.48
CA VAL A 94 7.27 4.52 -18.65
C VAL A 94 8.47 3.59 -18.45
N ASN A 95 9.70 4.12 -18.41
CA ASN A 95 10.90 3.30 -18.30
C ASN A 95 11.31 3.04 -16.86
N GLY A 96 11.74 1.80 -16.62
CA GLY A 96 12.13 1.30 -15.31
C GLY A 96 10.93 0.82 -14.48
N GLU A 97 11.21 0.35 -13.28
CA GLU A 97 10.20 -0.17 -12.38
C GLU A 97 9.35 0.94 -11.77
N PHE A 98 8.06 0.66 -11.62
CA PHE A 98 7.10 1.51 -10.90
C PHE A 98 7.05 1.15 -9.42
N SER A 99 6.77 2.15 -8.60
CA SER A 99 6.23 2.00 -7.25
C SER A 99 4.86 2.67 -7.24
N ALA A 100 3.85 1.98 -7.78
CA ALA A 100 2.56 2.58 -8.09
C ALA A 100 1.52 2.40 -6.98
N VAL A 101 0.53 3.29 -6.96
CA VAL A 101 -0.65 3.20 -6.10
C VAL A 101 -1.88 3.00 -6.98
N PHE A 102 -2.51 1.84 -6.87
CA PHE A 102 -3.80 1.52 -7.48
C PHE A 102 -4.92 1.76 -6.48
N TYR A 103 -6.03 2.30 -6.94
CA TYR A 103 -7.22 2.58 -6.12
C TYR A 103 -8.51 2.28 -6.89
N ASN A 104 -9.53 1.80 -6.18
CA ASN A 104 -10.86 1.58 -6.75
C ASN A 104 -11.52 2.94 -7.05
N SER A 105 -11.60 3.32 -8.33
CA SER A 105 -12.15 4.61 -8.76
C SER A 105 -13.68 4.73 -8.59
N ASN A 106 -14.38 3.61 -8.31
CA ASN A 106 -15.78 3.67 -7.91
C ASN A 106 -15.95 4.03 -6.42
N ARG A 107 -14.89 3.92 -5.61
CA ARG A 107 -14.91 4.23 -4.18
C ARG A 107 -14.13 5.50 -3.84
N PHE A 108 -13.08 5.82 -4.59
CA PHE A 108 -12.18 6.93 -4.28
C PHE A 108 -12.00 7.88 -5.44
N LEU A 109 -11.96 9.18 -5.14
CA LEU A 109 -11.56 10.24 -6.06
C LEU A 109 -10.08 10.58 -5.82
N LEU A 110 -9.29 10.64 -6.88
CA LEU A 110 -7.93 11.15 -6.83
C LEU A 110 -7.98 12.68 -6.73
N MET A 111 -7.43 13.23 -5.67
CA MET A 111 -7.35 14.67 -5.42
C MET A 111 -6.02 15.26 -5.88
N GLU A 112 -4.93 14.61 -5.50
CA GLU A 112 -3.56 15.02 -5.78
C GLU A 112 -2.66 13.78 -5.87
N ASN A 113 -1.59 13.87 -6.63
CA ASN A 113 -0.59 12.81 -6.69
C ASN A 113 0.78 13.35 -7.09
N GLY A 114 1.78 12.51 -6.97
CA GLY A 114 3.11 12.81 -7.46
C GLY A 114 4.09 11.68 -7.18
N THR A 115 5.26 11.79 -7.79
CA THR A 115 6.39 10.88 -7.57
C THR A 115 7.63 11.71 -7.31
N PHE A 116 8.48 11.27 -6.38
CA PHE A 116 9.79 11.87 -6.14
C PHE A 116 10.86 10.78 -6.02
N TRP A 117 12.07 11.13 -6.47
CA TRP A 117 13.22 10.23 -6.42
C TRP A 117 13.87 10.26 -5.05
N LEU A 118 14.26 9.08 -4.58
CA LEU A 118 14.98 8.92 -3.32
C LEU A 118 16.47 9.26 -3.52
N SER A 119 16.72 10.55 -3.76
CA SER A 119 18.02 11.10 -4.11
C SER A 119 18.22 12.51 -3.55
N LYS A 120 19.37 13.12 -3.82
CA LYS A 120 19.64 14.53 -3.51
C LYS A 120 18.86 15.48 -4.41
N THR A 121 18.36 15.01 -5.57
CA THR A 121 17.57 15.76 -6.54
C THR A 121 16.19 15.12 -6.74
N PRO A 122 15.27 15.20 -5.76
CA PRO A 122 14.03 14.41 -5.75
C PRO A 122 13.03 14.75 -6.85
N LYS A 123 13.21 15.84 -7.57
CA LYS A 123 12.26 16.32 -8.62
C LYS A 123 12.52 15.72 -9.99
N VAL A 124 13.64 15.04 -10.20
CA VAL A 124 14.06 14.50 -11.50
C VAL A 124 14.60 13.07 -11.34
N PRO A 125 14.53 12.23 -12.38
CA PRO A 125 15.16 10.91 -12.38
C PRO A 125 16.62 10.98 -11.98
N SER A 126 16.95 10.36 -10.86
CA SER A 126 18.29 10.46 -10.29
C SER A 126 18.59 9.40 -9.24
N LYS A 127 19.86 9.11 -9.09
CA LYS A 127 20.45 8.21 -8.11
C LYS A 127 21.44 8.97 -7.24
N SER A 128 21.48 8.67 -5.96
CA SER A 128 22.40 9.34 -5.03
C SER A 128 22.89 8.39 -3.93
N TRP A 129 23.89 8.88 -3.18
CA TRP A 129 24.56 8.12 -2.13
C TRP A 129 25.19 6.85 -2.70
N ASP A 130 25.03 5.73 -2.01
CA ASP A 130 25.49 4.40 -2.42
C ASP A 130 24.37 3.53 -3.05
N ALA A 131 23.29 4.14 -3.54
CA ALA A 131 22.21 3.40 -4.18
C ALA A 131 22.68 2.68 -5.45
N ALA A 132 22.32 1.43 -5.61
CA ALA A 132 22.60 0.66 -6.83
C ALA A 132 21.72 1.13 -8.00
N LEU A 133 20.48 1.50 -7.74
CA LEU A 133 19.46 1.83 -8.73
C LEU A 133 18.73 3.12 -8.37
N ASN A 134 18.05 3.72 -9.36
CA ASN A 134 17.06 4.76 -9.08
C ASN A 134 15.95 4.19 -8.20
N ARG A 135 15.56 4.94 -7.18
CA ARG A 135 14.45 4.57 -6.29
C ARG A 135 13.50 5.74 -6.16
N ILE A 136 12.22 5.43 -6.07
CA ILE A 136 11.15 6.44 -6.05
C ILE A 136 10.19 6.19 -4.89
N CYS A 137 9.45 7.24 -4.56
CA CYS A 137 8.25 7.15 -3.75
C CYS A 137 7.12 7.88 -4.49
N THR A 138 6.07 7.14 -4.79
CA THR A 138 4.83 7.67 -5.38
C THR A 138 3.81 7.90 -4.27
N TRP A 139 2.99 8.94 -4.39
CA TRP A 139 1.93 9.21 -3.45
C TRP A 139 0.64 9.63 -4.14
N ALA A 140 -0.47 9.34 -3.48
CA ALA A 140 -1.80 9.77 -3.85
C ALA A 140 -2.51 10.37 -2.64
N ARG A 141 -3.22 11.49 -2.83
CA ARG A 141 -4.24 11.97 -1.93
C ARG A 141 -5.59 11.54 -2.47
N LEU A 142 -6.26 10.68 -1.73
CA LEU A 142 -7.54 10.10 -2.11
C LEU A 142 -8.65 10.67 -1.23
N LYS A 143 -9.85 10.81 -1.82
CA LYS A 143 -11.08 11.14 -1.10
C LYS A 143 -12.06 10.00 -1.27
N GLU A 144 -12.51 9.40 -0.17
CA GLU A 144 -13.60 8.42 -0.22
C GLU A 144 -14.90 9.11 -0.59
N ILE A 145 -15.60 8.58 -1.60
CA ILE A 145 -16.80 9.22 -2.18
C ILE A 145 -17.93 9.29 -1.15
N GLU A 146 -18.15 8.20 -0.42
CA GLU A 146 -19.27 8.05 0.52
C GLU A 146 -19.07 8.87 1.80
N THR A 147 -17.91 8.78 2.43
CA THR A 147 -17.63 9.43 3.73
C THR A 147 -17.04 10.83 3.58
N HIS A 148 -16.62 11.20 2.37
CA HIS A 148 -15.88 12.43 2.06
C HIS A 148 -14.54 12.60 2.79
N LYS A 149 -14.08 11.59 3.53
CA LYS A 149 -12.78 11.61 4.22
C LYS A 149 -11.64 11.56 3.21
N THR A 150 -10.59 12.33 3.49
CA THR A 150 -9.37 12.37 2.68
C THR A 150 -8.22 11.72 3.42
N PHE A 151 -7.31 11.10 2.69
CA PHE A 151 -6.12 10.47 3.24
C PHE A 151 -5.02 10.34 2.18
N TYR A 152 -3.80 10.11 2.64
CA TYR A 152 -2.65 9.91 1.77
C TYR A 152 -2.18 8.47 1.80
N VAL A 153 -1.82 7.97 0.62
CA VAL A 153 -1.09 6.71 0.44
C VAL A 153 0.24 7.02 -0.21
N PHE A 154 1.33 6.57 0.39
CA PHE A 154 2.69 6.63 -0.14
C PHE A 154 3.16 5.22 -0.42
N ASN A 155 3.83 4.99 -1.55
CA ASN A 155 4.41 3.70 -1.91
C ASN A 155 5.85 3.85 -2.36
N THR A 156 6.72 2.98 -1.90
CA THR A 156 8.16 3.04 -2.19
C THR A 156 8.79 1.66 -2.35
N HIS A 157 9.95 1.62 -3.01
CA HIS A 157 10.84 0.48 -3.03
C HIS A 157 12.27 0.96 -2.72
N PHE A 158 12.80 0.58 -1.57
CA PHE A 158 14.14 1.00 -1.14
C PHE A 158 15.23 0.26 -1.90
N ASP A 159 16.44 0.84 -1.89
CA ASP A 159 17.59 0.22 -2.51
C ASP A 159 18.01 -1.06 -1.77
N HIS A 160 18.30 -2.12 -2.51
CA HIS A 160 18.63 -3.43 -1.95
C HIS A 160 20.09 -3.55 -1.49
N GLN A 161 20.98 -2.63 -1.90
CA GLN A 161 22.40 -2.64 -1.55
C GLN A 161 22.82 -1.47 -0.67
N GLY A 162 22.44 -0.24 -1.06
CA GLY A 162 22.94 0.99 -0.47
C GLY A 162 22.48 1.22 0.97
N VAL A 163 23.34 1.01 1.93
CA VAL A 163 23.05 1.21 3.37
C VAL A 163 22.78 2.69 3.68
N ILE A 164 23.61 3.59 3.12
CA ILE A 164 23.43 5.04 3.28
C ILE A 164 22.17 5.48 2.54
N ALA A 165 21.94 4.94 1.33
CA ALA A 165 20.78 5.25 0.53
C ALA A 165 19.47 4.90 1.28
N ARG A 166 19.34 3.70 1.87
CA ARG A 166 18.16 3.32 2.67
C ARG A 166 17.92 4.26 3.84
N LYS A 167 18.97 4.63 4.60
CA LYS A 167 18.84 5.59 5.71
C LYS A 167 18.39 6.97 5.23
N LYS A 168 19.01 7.48 4.16
CA LYS A 168 18.67 8.79 3.60
C LYS A 168 17.29 8.81 2.96
N SER A 169 16.87 7.70 2.34
CA SER A 169 15.51 7.51 1.80
C SER A 169 14.45 7.59 2.89
N ALA A 170 14.65 6.92 4.03
CA ALA A 170 13.72 7.00 5.16
C ALA A 170 13.56 8.46 5.66
N LEU A 171 14.66 9.18 5.84
CA LEU A 171 14.61 10.58 6.26
C LEU A 171 13.95 11.48 5.21
N LEU A 172 14.24 11.26 3.92
CA LEU A 172 13.64 12.03 2.84
C LEU A 172 12.13 11.79 2.74
N ILE A 173 11.66 10.54 2.84
CA ILE A 173 10.23 10.22 2.84
C ILE A 173 9.53 10.90 4.01
N LEU A 174 10.06 10.82 5.23
CA LEU A 174 9.48 11.49 6.39
C LEU A 174 9.40 13.01 6.22
N LYS A 175 10.45 13.63 5.64
CA LYS A 175 10.46 15.05 5.30
C LYS A 175 9.37 15.35 4.25
N LYS A 176 9.30 14.56 3.17
CA LYS A 176 8.30 14.74 2.09
C LYS A 176 6.87 14.53 2.57
N ILE A 177 6.61 13.56 3.42
CA ILE A 177 5.31 13.40 4.07
C ILE A 177 4.93 14.69 4.83
N GLY A 178 5.86 15.27 5.58
CA GLY A 178 5.60 16.53 6.31
C GLY A 178 5.42 17.77 5.42
N GLU A 179 5.96 17.75 4.18
CA GLU A 179 5.78 18.82 3.18
C GLU A 179 4.47 18.67 2.38
N ILE A 180 4.06 17.42 2.08
CA ILE A 180 2.96 17.07 1.18
C ILE A 180 1.64 16.94 1.95
N ALA A 181 1.66 16.15 3.03
CA ALA A 181 0.45 15.86 3.78
C ALA A 181 0.06 17.05 4.67
N GLN A 182 -1.21 17.44 4.59
CA GLN A 182 -1.74 18.47 5.46
C GLN A 182 -1.78 17.99 6.93
N ARG A 183 -1.78 18.93 7.87
CA ARG A 183 -1.87 18.60 9.30
C ARG A 183 -3.15 17.83 9.58
N LYS A 184 -3.02 16.74 10.36
CA LYS A 184 -4.10 15.87 10.81
C LYS A 184 -4.74 14.99 9.73
N GLU A 185 -4.20 14.91 8.52
CA GLU A 185 -4.69 13.95 7.54
C GLU A 185 -4.13 12.54 7.83
N PRO A 186 -4.94 11.51 7.58
CA PRO A 186 -4.51 10.12 7.68
C PRO A 186 -3.44 9.79 6.64
N ILE A 187 -2.44 9.01 7.05
CA ILE A 187 -1.28 8.64 6.22
C ILE A 187 -1.08 7.14 6.31
N ILE A 188 -0.94 6.51 5.15
CA ILE A 188 -0.54 5.13 4.97
C ILE A 188 0.73 5.14 4.10
N LEU A 189 1.85 4.65 4.63
CA LEU A 189 3.11 4.46 3.90
C LEU A 189 3.33 2.98 3.70
N THR A 190 3.47 2.56 2.45
CA THR A 190 3.59 1.16 2.02
C THR A 190 4.90 0.95 1.26
N GLY A 191 5.31 -0.30 1.13
CA GLY A 191 6.38 -0.66 0.19
C GLY A 191 7.24 -1.83 0.63
N ASP A 192 8.18 -2.13 -0.28
CA ASP A 192 9.34 -2.96 -0.02
C ASP A 192 10.50 -2.07 0.46
N PHE A 193 10.86 -2.22 1.71
CA PHE A 193 11.94 -1.41 2.32
C PHE A 193 13.31 -2.07 2.22
N ASN A 194 13.40 -3.32 1.76
CA ASN A 194 14.65 -4.08 1.72
C ASN A 194 15.41 -4.05 3.06
N LEU A 195 14.67 -4.06 4.17
CA LEU A 195 15.17 -3.93 5.54
C LEU A 195 14.39 -4.83 6.49
N THR A 196 15.09 -5.50 7.39
CA THR A 196 14.45 -6.22 8.51
C THR A 196 14.02 -5.28 9.63
N PRO A 197 13.10 -5.68 10.53
CA PRO A 197 12.49 -4.78 11.51
C PRO A 197 13.46 -4.04 12.43
N GLU A 198 14.62 -4.60 12.72
CA GLU A 198 15.60 -4.07 13.66
C GLU A 198 16.52 -3.00 13.06
N GLU A 199 16.47 -2.83 11.74
CA GLU A 199 17.37 -1.93 11.05
C GLU A 199 17.02 -0.45 11.25
N LYS A 200 18.08 0.36 11.43
CA LYS A 200 17.96 1.78 11.81
C LYS A 200 17.01 2.61 10.95
N PRO A 201 16.95 2.47 9.59
CA PRO A 201 16.05 3.29 8.80
C PRO A 201 14.57 3.06 9.15
N LEU A 202 14.17 1.82 9.47
CA LEU A 202 12.78 1.52 9.91
C LEU A 202 12.51 2.07 11.32
N MET A 203 13.51 2.09 12.20
CA MET A 203 13.39 2.75 13.51
C MET A 203 13.11 4.24 13.36
N LEU A 204 13.73 4.93 12.39
CA LEU A 204 13.42 6.34 12.08
C LEU A 204 11.98 6.53 11.61
N ILE A 205 11.49 5.65 10.73
CA ILE A 205 10.09 5.70 10.28
C ILE A 205 9.14 5.50 11.47
N ARG A 206 9.42 4.52 12.33
CA ARG A 206 8.59 4.22 13.52
C ARG A 206 8.53 5.34 14.56
N GLN A 207 9.43 6.31 14.54
CA GLN A 207 9.33 7.51 15.38
C GLN A 207 8.17 8.44 14.98
N LYS A 208 7.69 8.37 13.74
CA LYS A 208 6.65 9.23 13.18
C LYS A 208 5.38 8.48 12.77
N LEU A 209 5.52 7.26 12.29
CA LEU A 209 4.46 6.37 11.86
C LEU A 209 4.52 5.07 12.69
N LYS A 210 3.42 4.36 12.77
CA LYS A 210 3.32 3.08 13.47
C LYS A 210 3.35 1.93 12.47
N ASP A 211 4.09 0.90 12.78
CA ASP A 211 4.06 -0.36 12.04
C ASP A 211 2.68 -1.01 12.21
N SER A 212 1.97 -1.22 11.11
CA SER A 212 0.60 -1.76 11.14
C SER A 212 0.50 -3.13 11.82
N ARG A 213 1.55 -3.98 11.69
CA ARG A 213 1.64 -5.25 12.39
C ARG A 213 1.61 -5.10 13.92
N GLN A 214 2.20 -4.01 14.44
CA GLN A 214 2.31 -3.78 15.88
C GLN A 214 1.07 -3.11 16.48
N VAL A 215 0.29 -2.39 15.66
CA VAL A 215 -0.88 -1.62 16.11
C VAL A 215 -2.21 -2.21 15.63
N SER A 216 -2.18 -3.35 14.97
CA SER A 216 -3.39 -4.09 14.59
C SER A 216 -4.19 -4.48 15.82
N VAL A 217 -5.50 -4.19 15.81
CA VAL A 217 -6.43 -4.55 16.89
C VAL A 217 -6.53 -6.07 17.03
N ALA A 218 -6.74 -6.76 15.91
CA ALA A 218 -6.68 -8.21 15.89
C ALA A 218 -5.22 -8.72 15.81
N ALA A 219 -4.97 -9.89 16.36
CA ALA A 219 -3.66 -10.53 16.24
C ALA A 219 -3.26 -10.70 14.77
N PRO A 220 -2.02 -10.35 14.38
CA PRO A 220 -1.54 -10.51 13.03
C PRO A 220 -1.65 -11.97 12.54
N LYS A 221 -2.08 -12.14 11.29
CA LYS A 221 -2.22 -13.46 10.64
C LYS A 221 -1.13 -13.69 9.60
N GLY A 222 -0.86 -14.95 9.28
CA GLY A 222 0.15 -15.38 8.33
C GLY A 222 1.58 -15.42 8.92
N PRO A 223 2.59 -15.70 8.09
CA PRO A 223 3.97 -15.79 8.51
C PRO A 223 4.53 -14.45 8.98
N ILE A 224 5.73 -14.48 9.58
CA ILE A 224 6.45 -13.26 9.94
C ILE A 224 7.06 -12.61 8.69
N GLY A 225 7.74 -13.41 7.87
CA GLY A 225 8.43 -12.96 6.68
C GLY A 225 7.52 -12.71 5.49
N THR A 226 7.96 -11.83 4.60
CA THR A 226 7.27 -11.47 3.37
C THR A 226 8.04 -11.85 2.11
N PHE A 227 9.32 -12.19 2.23
CA PHE A 227 10.15 -12.64 1.11
C PHE A 227 10.28 -14.15 1.10
N ASN A 228 9.98 -14.77 -0.05
CA ASN A 228 10.04 -16.22 -0.27
C ASN A 228 11.06 -16.64 -1.35
N GLY A 229 11.50 -15.71 -2.23
CA GLY A 229 12.48 -15.96 -3.30
C GLY A 229 12.00 -17.00 -4.33
N PHE A 230 10.69 -17.17 -4.53
CA PHE A 230 10.05 -18.22 -5.30
C PHE A 230 10.28 -19.64 -4.73
N ASP A 231 10.84 -19.77 -3.53
CA ASP A 231 10.95 -21.06 -2.85
C ASP A 231 9.72 -21.32 -1.98
N PHE A 232 8.90 -22.27 -2.41
CA PHE A 232 7.69 -22.65 -1.68
C PHE A 232 7.98 -23.30 -0.31
N GLN A 233 9.20 -23.79 -0.11
CA GLN A 233 9.65 -24.36 1.17
C GLN A 233 10.37 -23.33 2.06
N SER A 234 10.44 -22.08 1.63
CA SER A 234 11.05 -21.01 2.41
C SER A 234 10.43 -20.92 3.82
N LYS A 235 11.27 -20.71 4.83
CA LYS A 235 10.81 -20.53 6.23
C LYS A 235 10.02 -19.25 6.47
N LEU A 236 9.97 -18.33 5.51
CA LEU A 236 9.23 -17.05 5.58
C LEU A 236 9.56 -16.24 6.84
N GLU A 237 10.85 -16.06 7.13
CA GLU A 237 11.34 -15.32 8.29
C GLU A 237 11.72 -13.86 7.94
N SER A 238 12.10 -13.59 6.69
CA SER A 238 12.55 -12.28 6.24
C SER A 238 11.37 -11.36 5.93
N ARG A 239 11.08 -10.43 6.85
CA ARG A 239 10.05 -9.41 6.67
C ARG A 239 10.69 -8.14 6.15
N ILE A 240 10.40 -7.78 4.90
CA ILE A 240 10.94 -6.59 4.22
C ILE A 240 9.88 -5.70 3.60
N ASP A 241 8.62 -6.15 3.54
CA ASP A 241 7.48 -5.38 3.09
C ASP A 241 6.66 -4.88 4.29
N TYR A 242 6.26 -3.61 4.25
CA TYR A 242 5.61 -2.96 5.38
C TYR A 242 4.48 -2.04 4.94
N LEU A 243 3.52 -1.87 5.87
CA LEU A 243 2.59 -0.75 5.88
C LEU A 243 2.75 -0.03 7.22
N PHE A 244 3.00 1.27 7.15
CA PHE A 244 3.06 2.16 8.31
C PHE A 244 1.89 3.13 8.27
N VAL A 245 1.33 3.43 9.43
CA VAL A 245 0.18 4.33 9.57
C VAL A 245 0.43 5.41 10.60
N ASN A 246 -0.23 6.56 10.46
CA ASN A 246 -0.25 7.54 11.53
C ASN A 246 -1.45 7.34 12.48
N LYS A 247 -1.55 8.14 13.53
CA LYS A 247 -2.60 8.03 14.57
C LYS A 247 -4.05 8.25 14.07
N TYR A 248 -4.21 8.73 12.84
CA TYR A 248 -5.52 8.99 12.22
C TYR A 248 -6.01 7.81 11.36
N VAL A 249 -5.26 6.73 11.31
CA VAL A 249 -5.64 5.45 10.71
C VAL A 249 -5.70 4.41 11.82
N GLU A 250 -6.81 3.72 11.95
CA GLU A 250 -6.97 2.54 12.81
C GLU A 250 -6.76 1.28 11.97
N VAL A 251 -6.00 0.33 12.49
CA VAL A 251 -5.72 -0.95 11.82
C VAL A 251 -6.49 -2.04 12.53
N ASP A 252 -7.57 -2.52 11.91
CA ASP A 252 -8.41 -3.57 12.48
C ASP A 252 -7.74 -4.93 12.35
N ASN A 253 -7.20 -5.23 11.15
CA ASN A 253 -6.57 -6.50 10.83
C ASN A 253 -5.23 -6.29 10.09
N TYR A 254 -4.29 -7.22 10.30
CA TYR A 254 -3.04 -7.35 9.57
C TYR A 254 -2.85 -8.80 9.12
N HIS A 255 -2.55 -9.01 7.84
CA HIS A 255 -2.38 -10.35 7.29
C HIS A 255 -1.27 -10.39 6.23
N VAL A 256 -0.31 -11.31 6.38
CA VAL A 256 0.61 -11.71 5.32
C VAL A 256 -0.06 -12.85 4.55
N LEU A 257 -0.42 -12.59 3.28
CA LEU A 257 -1.20 -13.51 2.47
C LEU A 257 -0.28 -14.60 1.88
N THR A 258 -0.72 -15.85 1.93
CA THR A 258 0.04 -17.02 1.47
C THR A 258 -0.66 -17.77 0.33
N ASP A 259 -1.50 -17.04 -0.42
CA ASP A 259 -2.17 -17.62 -1.57
C ASP A 259 -1.15 -18.19 -2.56
N SER A 260 -1.41 -19.39 -3.00
CA SER A 260 -0.52 -20.16 -3.87
C SER A 260 -1.31 -21.05 -4.81
N ARG A 261 -0.70 -21.46 -5.92
CA ARG A 261 -1.27 -22.42 -6.85
C ARG A 261 -0.25 -23.50 -7.22
N ALA A 262 -0.61 -24.75 -7.06
CA ALA A 262 0.24 -25.89 -7.39
C ALA A 262 1.66 -25.82 -6.74
N GLY A 263 1.73 -25.38 -5.47
CA GLY A 263 2.98 -25.28 -4.75
C GLY A 263 3.87 -24.09 -5.20
N ARG A 264 3.28 -23.04 -5.79
CA ARG A 264 4.00 -21.82 -6.22
C ARG A 264 3.32 -20.58 -5.73
N TYR A 265 4.09 -19.62 -5.25
CA TYR A 265 3.62 -18.27 -4.95
C TYR A 265 3.55 -17.41 -6.21
N PRO A 266 2.59 -16.48 -6.30
CA PRO A 266 2.47 -15.59 -7.48
C PRO A 266 3.60 -14.55 -7.61
N SER A 267 4.42 -14.36 -6.57
CA SER A 267 5.63 -13.52 -6.56
C SER A 267 6.66 -14.12 -5.61
N ASP A 268 7.91 -13.67 -5.73
CA ASP A 268 8.98 -13.94 -4.76
C ASP A 268 8.80 -13.19 -3.43
N HIS A 269 7.79 -12.32 -3.34
CA HIS A 269 7.28 -11.74 -2.12
C HIS A 269 5.85 -12.21 -1.82
N LEU A 270 5.46 -12.16 -0.54
CA LEU A 270 4.08 -12.35 -0.09
C LEU A 270 3.44 -10.97 0.11
N PRO A 271 2.20 -10.76 -0.37
CA PRO A 271 1.52 -9.49 -0.15
C PRO A 271 1.12 -9.32 1.31
N VAL A 272 1.14 -8.08 1.77
CA VAL A 272 0.67 -7.72 3.10
C VAL A 272 -0.62 -6.91 2.98
N LEU A 273 -1.67 -7.40 3.62
CA LEU A 273 -2.99 -6.77 3.70
C LEU A 273 -3.19 -6.17 5.07
N ILE A 274 -3.73 -4.95 5.11
CA ILE A 274 -4.34 -4.37 6.30
C ILE A 274 -5.79 -3.99 6.02
N GLU A 275 -6.66 -4.24 6.97
CA GLU A 275 -8.00 -3.67 7.00
C GLU A 275 -7.95 -2.47 7.93
N VAL A 276 -8.37 -1.29 7.43
CA VAL A 276 -8.22 -0.03 8.15
C VAL A 276 -9.48 0.83 8.11
N GLN A 277 -9.60 1.68 9.12
CA GLN A 277 -10.58 2.74 9.19
C GLN A 277 -9.89 4.10 9.26
N ILE A 278 -10.41 5.07 8.51
CA ILE A 278 -9.95 6.47 8.55
C ILE A 278 -10.74 7.19 9.66
N LYS A 279 -10.04 7.70 10.67
CA LYS A 279 -10.65 8.41 11.82
C LYS A 279 -11.21 9.78 11.46
#